data_9d7f9ab29c8bbe95cef5b6ab674f2411
#
_entry.id   9d7f9ab29c8bbe95cef5b6ab674f2411
#
_cell.length_a   1.000
_cell.length_b   1.000
_cell.length_c   1.000
_cell.angle_alpha   90.00
_cell.angle_beta   90.00
_cell.angle_gamma   90.00
#
_symmetry.space_group_name_H-M   'P 1'
#
loop_
_entity.id
_entity.type
_entity.pdbx_description
1 polymer ?
#
loop_
_entity_poly.entity_id
_entity_poly.type
_entity_poly.pdbx_seq_one_letter_code
_entity_poly.pdbx_strand_id
1 'polypeptide(L)'
;PAELARRFERRQSRLAGQWRLIESMNQREQTMVVVPSAELPGEETSGTALLALEERLLCLLLLLRKPRARMIYCTSQAIGPEVVDYYLGLLPGVIPAHARARLHLFPVHDGSPGPLARKILERPRLVERLRTLIPDPETTHLVPFATTDLEQGLAVALGIPVFGAGPGFADLTTRSGSRRVFAEEEVGRPDAIEGIRSPADAMRAILELRGRIPGLPLVRIELERGDPRRGGLRVGLADFVETGGLEAARELEARARKGLARSGAGAWERFWQRVASEGAVVEAPRLLEEHRSVSVEMRITPPGAVEVQATHDRPSHGDASWSFPADPAYA
;
A
#
# COMPACT_ATOMS: atom_id res chain seq x y z
N PRO A 1 -3.88 -24.12 -1.54
CA PRO A 1 -3.64 -22.84 -2.24
C PRO A 1 -4.35 -22.77 -3.60
N ALA A 2 -4.11 -23.73 -4.51
CA ALA A 2 -4.68 -23.70 -5.87
C ALA A 2 -6.22 -23.71 -5.91
N GLU A 3 -6.89 -24.41 -4.99
CA GLU A 3 -8.35 -24.43 -4.90
C GLU A 3 -8.91 -23.08 -4.42
N LEU A 4 -8.24 -22.44 -3.46
CA LEU A 4 -8.61 -21.10 -2.99
C LEU A 4 -8.50 -20.08 -4.13
N ALA A 5 -7.38 -20.10 -4.87
CA ALA A 5 -7.19 -19.23 -6.03
C ALA A 5 -8.29 -19.41 -7.08
N ARG A 6 -8.63 -20.65 -7.48
CA ARG A 6 -9.71 -20.93 -8.42
C ARG A 6 -11.08 -20.43 -7.94
N ARG A 7 -11.36 -20.60 -6.64
CA ARG A 7 -12.61 -20.10 -6.03
C ARG A 7 -12.64 -18.57 -6.01
N PHE A 8 -11.52 -17.95 -5.76
CA PHE A 8 -11.37 -16.49 -5.80
C PHE A 8 -11.59 -15.95 -7.22
N GLU A 9 -10.89 -16.47 -8.22
CA GLU A 9 -11.03 -16.04 -9.62
C GLU A 9 -12.49 -16.12 -10.11
N ARG A 10 -13.20 -17.20 -9.74
CA ARG A 10 -14.62 -17.36 -10.06
C ARG A 10 -15.50 -16.28 -9.39
N ARG A 11 -15.12 -15.77 -8.20
CA ARG A 11 -15.80 -14.64 -7.58
C ARG A 11 -15.39 -13.32 -8.22
N GLN A 12 -14.11 -13.17 -8.47
CA GLN A 12 -13.54 -11.96 -9.02
C GLN A 12 -14.05 -11.64 -10.43
N SER A 13 -14.34 -12.65 -11.24
CA SER A 13 -14.93 -12.45 -12.58
C SER A 13 -16.29 -11.74 -12.56
N ARG A 14 -16.99 -11.73 -11.42
CA ARG A 14 -18.25 -11.00 -11.25
C ARG A 14 -18.05 -9.49 -11.12
N LEU A 15 -16.86 -9.06 -10.68
CA LEU A 15 -16.62 -7.64 -10.43
C LEU A 15 -16.79 -6.78 -11.69
N ALA A 16 -16.36 -7.27 -12.84
CA ALA A 16 -16.57 -6.56 -14.12
C ALA A 16 -18.05 -6.34 -14.44
N GLY A 17 -18.91 -7.34 -14.14
CA GLY A 17 -20.36 -7.21 -14.27
C GLY A 17 -20.98 -6.25 -13.25
N GLN A 18 -20.45 -6.24 -12.03
CA GLN A 18 -20.89 -5.34 -10.98
C GLN A 18 -20.40 -3.89 -11.19
N TRP A 19 -19.36 -3.68 -12.02
CA TRP A 19 -18.76 -2.36 -12.22
C TRP A 19 -19.79 -1.30 -12.64
N ARG A 20 -20.69 -1.64 -13.55
CA ARG A 20 -21.78 -0.75 -13.98
C ARG A 20 -22.67 -0.33 -12.82
N LEU A 21 -22.86 -1.20 -11.82
CA LEU A 21 -23.62 -0.89 -10.61
C LEU A 21 -22.84 0.02 -9.68
N ILE A 22 -21.54 -0.26 -9.51
CA ILE A 22 -20.63 0.53 -8.67
C ILE A 22 -20.51 1.97 -9.23
N GLU A 23 -20.42 2.10 -10.55
CA GLU A 23 -20.26 3.37 -11.23
C GLU A 23 -21.58 4.17 -11.29
N SER A 24 -22.71 3.49 -11.45
CA SER A 24 -24.00 4.17 -11.52
C SER A 24 -24.40 4.80 -10.19
N MET A 25 -24.72 6.08 -10.20
CA MET A 25 -25.00 6.85 -8.98
C MET A 25 -26.30 6.42 -8.27
N ASN A 26 -27.28 5.80 -8.94
CA ASN A 26 -28.64 5.71 -8.37
C ASN A 26 -29.52 4.53 -8.80
N GLN A 27 -29.02 3.54 -9.54
CA GLN A 27 -29.94 2.58 -10.18
C GLN A 27 -30.22 1.32 -9.35
N ARG A 28 -29.26 0.84 -8.52
CA ARG A 28 -29.46 -0.37 -7.70
C ARG A 28 -28.80 -0.22 -6.33
N GLU A 29 -29.30 -0.98 -5.37
CA GLU A 29 -28.66 -1.12 -4.08
C GLU A 29 -27.32 -1.86 -4.24
N GLN A 30 -26.29 -1.34 -3.55
CA GLN A 30 -24.97 -1.98 -3.48
C GLN A 30 -24.49 -2.00 -2.04
N THR A 31 -23.78 -3.04 -1.67
CA THR A 31 -23.18 -3.15 -0.35
C THR A 31 -21.66 -3.23 -0.45
N MET A 32 -20.97 -2.44 0.35
CA MET A 32 -19.53 -2.48 0.49
C MET A 32 -19.18 -3.09 1.85
N VAL A 33 -18.36 -4.13 1.86
CA VAL A 33 -17.75 -4.67 3.06
C VAL A 33 -16.34 -4.09 3.16
N VAL A 34 -16.14 -3.09 3.98
CA VAL A 34 -14.85 -2.43 4.14
C VAL A 34 -14.05 -3.15 5.22
N VAL A 35 -12.87 -3.64 4.86
CA VAL A 35 -11.95 -4.34 5.76
C VAL A 35 -10.58 -3.67 5.67
N PRO A 36 -10.31 -2.66 6.53
CA PRO A 36 -9.03 -1.95 6.57
C PRO A 36 -7.94 -2.81 7.21
N SER A 37 -7.64 -3.93 6.59
CA SER A 37 -6.66 -4.90 7.05
C SER A 37 -5.30 -4.61 6.44
N ALA A 38 -4.26 -4.57 7.27
CA ALA A 38 -2.88 -4.43 6.83
C ALA A 38 -1.93 -5.26 7.69
N GLU A 39 -0.85 -5.70 7.07
CA GLU A 39 0.35 -6.15 7.78
C GLU A 39 1.32 -4.96 7.80
N LEU A 40 1.52 -4.37 8.98
CA LEU A 40 2.47 -3.30 9.14
C LEU A 40 3.85 -3.89 9.49
N PRO A 41 4.93 -3.44 8.83
CA PRO A 41 6.26 -3.99 9.08
C PRO A 41 6.84 -3.50 10.42
N GLY A 42 7.55 -4.39 11.13
CA GLY A 42 8.36 -4.07 12.31
C GLY A 42 7.57 -3.62 13.54
N GLU A 43 8.13 -2.67 14.29
CA GLU A 43 7.56 -2.13 15.54
C GLU A 43 6.24 -1.36 15.32
N GLU A 44 5.92 -1.01 14.08
CA GLU A 44 4.63 -0.39 13.72
C GLU A 44 3.45 -1.38 13.81
N THR A 45 3.72 -2.65 14.11
CA THR A 45 2.68 -3.70 14.28
C THR A 45 1.98 -3.60 15.66
N SER A 46 2.09 -2.48 16.36
CA SER A 46 1.33 -2.29 17.60
C SER A 46 -0.18 -2.29 17.31
N GLY A 47 -0.96 -2.83 18.22
CA GLY A 47 -2.42 -2.80 18.10
C GLY A 47 -2.95 -1.36 17.91
N THR A 48 -2.31 -0.37 18.55
CA THR A 48 -2.65 1.05 18.42
C THR A 48 -2.42 1.59 16.99
N ALA A 49 -1.33 1.21 16.32
CA ALA A 49 -1.06 1.66 14.95
C ALA A 49 -2.08 1.07 13.95
N LEU A 50 -2.49 -0.19 14.16
CA LEU A 50 -3.53 -0.81 13.35
C LEU A 50 -4.90 -0.15 13.58
N LEU A 51 -5.26 0.15 14.83
CA LEU A 51 -6.48 0.89 15.13
C LEU A 51 -6.50 2.28 14.49
N ALA A 52 -5.38 3.01 14.57
CA ALA A 52 -5.24 4.31 13.92
C ALA A 52 -5.40 4.23 12.39
N LEU A 53 -4.91 3.15 11.75
CA LEU A 53 -5.14 2.89 10.33
C LEU A 53 -6.62 2.64 10.04
N GLU A 54 -7.28 1.81 10.85
CA GLU A 54 -8.70 1.51 10.72
C GLU A 54 -9.57 2.77 10.86
N GLU A 55 -9.26 3.65 11.81
CA GLU A 55 -9.94 4.94 11.96
C GLU A 55 -9.63 5.92 10.83
N ARG A 56 -8.39 5.98 10.36
CA ARG A 56 -7.99 6.84 9.25
C ARG A 56 -8.75 6.52 7.95
N LEU A 57 -9.08 5.25 7.73
CA LEU A 57 -9.81 4.82 6.53
C LEU A 57 -11.33 5.09 6.63
N LEU A 58 -11.84 5.68 7.73
CA LEU A 58 -13.22 6.18 7.81
C LEU A 58 -13.53 7.27 6.77
N CYS A 59 -12.52 7.86 6.13
CA CYS A 59 -12.75 8.69 4.95
C CYS A 59 -13.55 7.97 3.85
N LEU A 60 -13.52 6.63 3.80
CA LEU A 60 -14.35 5.82 2.90
C LEU A 60 -15.85 5.94 3.17
N LEU A 61 -16.29 6.48 4.32
CA LEU A 61 -17.68 6.81 4.57
C LEU A 61 -18.23 7.81 3.52
N LEU A 62 -17.32 8.55 2.83
CA LEU A 62 -17.68 9.40 1.70
C LEU A 62 -18.44 8.63 0.59
N LEU A 63 -18.22 7.33 0.45
CA LEU A 63 -18.95 6.49 -0.51
C LEU A 63 -20.45 6.40 -0.19
N LEU A 64 -20.87 6.68 1.06
CA LEU A 64 -22.29 6.77 1.46
C LEU A 64 -23.01 8.01 0.91
N ARG A 65 -22.32 8.88 0.17
CA ARG A 65 -22.97 9.92 -0.65
C ARG A 65 -23.90 9.31 -1.71
N LYS A 66 -23.60 8.09 -2.16
CA LYS A 66 -24.50 7.34 -3.05
C LYS A 66 -25.74 6.90 -2.25
N PRO A 67 -26.96 7.33 -2.59
CA PRO A 67 -28.15 7.12 -1.75
C PRO A 67 -28.51 5.65 -1.51
N ARG A 68 -28.14 4.77 -2.44
CA ARG A 68 -28.44 3.31 -2.39
C ARG A 68 -27.24 2.48 -1.96
N ALA A 69 -26.13 3.11 -1.58
CA ALA A 69 -24.97 2.42 -1.06
C ALA A 69 -25.16 2.11 0.43
N ARG A 70 -24.88 0.87 0.81
CA ARG A 70 -24.79 0.39 2.20
C ARG A 70 -23.34 0.04 2.48
N MET A 71 -22.92 0.19 3.72
CA MET A 71 -21.56 -0.11 4.14
C MET A 71 -21.55 -0.94 5.40
N ILE A 72 -20.82 -2.03 5.40
CA ILE A 72 -20.43 -2.80 6.56
C ILE A 72 -18.95 -2.48 6.79
N TYR A 73 -18.65 -1.74 7.86
CA TYR A 73 -17.29 -1.30 8.17
C TYR A 73 -16.74 -2.14 9.31
N CYS A 74 -15.76 -2.99 9.00
CA CYS A 74 -15.13 -3.87 9.98
C CYS A 74 -13.98 -3.17 10.70
N THR A 75 -13.84 -3.40 12.01
CA THR A 75 -12.77 -2.83 12.85
C THR A 75 -12.31 -3.81 13.92
N SER A 76 -11.07 -3.68 14.35
CA SER A 76 -10.53 -4.48 15.46
C SER A 76 -11.23 -4.16 16.78
N GLN A 77 -11.51 -2.88 17.03
CA GLN A 77 -12.23 -2.38 18.22
C GLN A 77 -13.40 -1.48 17.80
N ALA A 78 -14.29 -1.22 18.70
CA ALA A 78 -15.37 -0.28 18.46
C ALA A 78 -14.81 1.15 18.29
N ILE A 79 -15.29 1.86 17.27
CA ILE A 79 -14.97 3.27 17.04
C ILE A 79 -15.97 4.13 17.82
N GLY A 80 -15.48 5.19 18.45
CA GLY A 80 -16.32 6.15 19.15
C GLY A 80 -17.39 6.76 18.25
N PRO A 81 -18.64 6.88 18.71
CA PRO A 81 -19.73 7.43 17.90
C PRO A 81 -19.45 8.86 17.44
N GLU A 82 -18.76 9.65 18.24
CA GLU A 82 -18.36 11.02 17.92
C GLU A 82 -17.42 11.10 16.70
N VAL A 83 -16.50 10.13 16.56
CA VAL A 83 -15.61 10.03 15.41
C VAL A 83 -16.40 9.71 14.15
N VAL A 84 -17.32 8.75 14.23
CA VAL A 84 -18.19 8.38 13.11
C VAL A 84 -19.08 9.55 12.70
N ASP A 85 -19.69 10.23 13.66
CA ASP A 85 -20.58 11.37 13.41
C ASP A 85 -19.83 12.55 12.79
N TYR A 86 -18.56 12.77 13.19
CA TYR A 86 -17.70 13.75 12.55
C TYR A 86 -17.53 13.45 11.05
N TYR A 87 -17.16 12.23 10.67
CA TYR A 87 -17.00 11.86 9.26
C TYR A 87 -18.31 11.91 8.49
N LEU A 88 -19.43 11.50 9.10
CA LEU A 88 -20.74 11.60 8.45
C LEU A 88 -21.18 13.07 8.25
N GLY A 89 -20.79 13.94 9.18
CA GLY A 89 -21.01 15.39 9.06
C GLY A 89 -20.26 16.06 7.91
N LEU A 90 -19.17 15.44 7.44
CA LEU A 90 -18.40 15.93 6.28
C LEU A 90 -19.02 15.57 4.93
N LEU A 91 -20.10 14.77 4.88
CA LEU A 91 -20.72 14.33 3.63
C LEU A 91 -21.51 15.46 2.97
N PRO A 92 -21.02 16.06 1.84
CA PRO A 92 -21.73 17.14 1.21
C PRO A 92 -23.05 16.67 0.58
N GLY A 93 -24.14 17.38 0.87
CA GLY A 93 -25.45 17.10 0.32
C GLY A 93 -26.16 15.86 0.86
N VAL A 94 -25.69 15.29 1.97
CA VAL A 94 -26.31 14.13 2.61
C VAL A 94 -26.67 14.46 4.06
N ILE A 95 -27.89 14.12 4.46
CA ILE A 95 -28.29 14.20 5.85
C ILE A 95 -27.57 13.10 6.64
N PRO A 96 -26.77 13.40 7.68
CA PRO A 96 -25.95 12.41 8.39
C PRO A 96 -26.74 11.20 8.90
N ALA A 97 -27.97 11.42 9.40
CA ALA A 97 -28.85 10.35 9.87
C ALA A 97 -29.21 9.33 8.75
N HIS A 98 -29.38 9.79 7.51
CA HIS A 98 -29.66 8.90 6.38
C HIS A 98 -28.42 8.08 5.98
N ALA A 99 -27.22 8.65 6.08
CA ALA A 99 -25.99 7.88 5.88
C ALA A 99 -25.79 6.89 7.02
N ARG A 100 -26.02 7.32 8.26
CA ARG A 100 -25.90 6.47 9.45
C ARG A 100 -26.81 5.24 9.38
N ALA A 101 -28.03 5.37 8.89
CA ALA A 101 -28.97 4.25 8.72
C ALA A 101 -28.50 3.17 7.73
N ARG A 102 -27.53 3.53 6.85
CA ARG A 102 -26.94 2.63 5.85
C ARG A 102 -25.54 2.14 6.21
N LEU A 103 -25.02 2.59 7.37
CA LEU A 103 -23.72 2.19 7.90
C LEU A 103 -23.92 1.15 9.01
N HIS A 104 -23.28 -0.01 8.86
CA HIS A 104 -23.17 -1.02 9.88
C HIS A 104 -21.72 -1.11 10.36
N LEU A 105 -21.44 -0.76 11.59
CA LEU A 105 -20.13 -0.95 12.21
C LEU A 105 -20.02 -2.38 12.74
N PHE A 106 -18.94 -3.07 12.38
CA PHE A 106 -18.70 -4.46 12.76
C PHE A 106 -17.38 -4.59 13.51
N PRO A 107 -17.35 -4.27 14.81
CA PRO A 107 -16.15 -4.49 15.62
C PRO A 107 -15.98 -5.98 15.94
N VAL A 108 -14.75 -6.47 15.81
CA VAL A 108 -14.41 -7.86 16.17
C VAL A 108 -13.99 -8.01 17.64
N HIS A 109 -13.82 -6.88 18.34
CA HIS A 109 -13.41 -6.81 19.75
C HIS A 109 -12.08 -7.54 20.03
N ASP A 110 -11.10 -7.31 19.16
CA ASP A 110 -9.76 -7.88 19.28
C ASP A 110 -8.70 -6.83 18.95
N GLY A 111 -8.16 -6.18 19.99
CA GLY A 111 -7.10 -5.18 19.90
C GLY A 111 -5.69 -5.77 19.78
N SER A 112 -5.53 -7.10 19.66
CA SER A 112 -4.22 -7.72 19.49
C SER A 112 -3.54 -7.25 18.19
N PRO A 113 -2.21 -7.22 18.12
CA PRO A 113 -1.50 -6.96 16.87
C PRO A 113 -1.84 -8.03 15.82
N GLY A 114 -1.91 -7.61 14.56
CA GLY A 114 -2.18 -8.49 13.43
C GLY A 114 -3.30 -7.99 12.52
N PRO A 115 -3.33 -8.51 11.28
CA PRO A 115 -4.28 -8.07 10.27
C PRO A 115 -5.74 -8.37 10.65
N LEU A 116 -6.63 -7.41 10.42
CA LEU A 116 -8.06 -7.55 10.73
C LEU A 116 -8.69 -8.74 9.99
N ALA A 117 -8.32 -8.96 8.73
CA ALA A 117 -8.84 -10.09 7.95
C ALA A 117 -8.50 -11.45 8.60
N ARG A 118 -7.30 -11.60 9.19
CA ARG A 118 -6.90 -12.80 9.94
C ARG A 118 -7.79 -13.00 11.17
N LYS A 119 -8.00 -11.94 11.96
CA LYS A 119 -8.86 -11.97 13.15
C LYS A 119 -10.29 -12.43 12.84
N ILE A 120 -10.81 -12.03 11.67
CA ILE A 120 -12.13 -12.46 11.21
C ILE A 120 -12.10 -13.92 10.76
N LEU A 121 -11.12 -14.32 9.91
CA LEU A 121 -11.02 -15.67 9.35
C LEU A 121 -10.82 -16.76 10.40
N GLU A 122 -10.02 -16.50 11.43
CA GLU A 122 -9.76 -17.44 12.52
C GLU A 122 -10.98 -17.68 13.42
N ARG A 123 -12.05 -16.90 13.23
CA ARG A 123 -13.29 -16.99 14.03
C ARG A 123 -14.50 -17.27 13.12
N PRO A 124 -14.84 -18.53 12.84
CA PRO A 124 -15.95 -18.89 11.94
C PRO A 124 -17.27 -18.22 12.29
N ARG A 125 -17.53 -17.97 13.57
CA ARG A 125 -18.74 -17.25 14.03
C ARG A 125 -18.77 -15.79 13.57
N LEU A 126 -17.62 -15.12 13.46
CA LEU A 126 -17.55 -13.76 12.92
C LEU A 126 -17.79 -13.74 11.43
N VAL A 127 -17.20 -14.70 10.71
CA VAL A 127 -17.45 -14.87 9.26
C VAL A 127 -18.94 -15.07 9.00
N GLU A 128 -19.60 -15.93 9.77
CA GLU A 128 -21.04 -16.20 9.63
C GLU A 128 -21.87 -14.95 9.96
N ARG A 129 -21.57 -14.26 11.06
CA ARG A 129 -22.24 -12.99 11.39
C ARG A 129 -22.08 -11.95 10.30
N LEU A 130 -20.85 -11.84 9.74
CA LEU A 130 -20.60 -10.89 8.64
C LEU A 130 -21.38 -11.28 7.39
N ARG A 131 -21.47 -12.58 7.10
CA ARG A 131 -22.27 -13.11 5.97
C ARG A 131 -23.77 -12.80 6.13
N THR A 132 -24.31 -12.91 7.34
CA THR A 132 -25.74 -12.59 7.58
C THR A 132 -26.08 -11.10 7.41
N LEU A 133 -25.06 -10.23 7.50
CA LEU A 133 -25.23 -8.80 7.25
C LEU A 133 -25.21 -8.43 5.76
N ILE A 134 -24.76 -9.32 4.89
CA ILE A 134 -24.73 -9.13 3.44
C ILE A 134 -26.11 -9.43 2.87
N PRO A 135 -26.83 -8.42 2.36
CA PRO A 135 -28.21 -8.64 1.88
C PRO A 135 -28.24 -9.47 0.59
N ASP A 136 -27.31 -9.19 -0.32
CA ASP A 136 -27.20 -9.85 -1.62
C ASP A 136 -25.73 -9.90 -2.06
N PRO A 137 -25.12 -11.09 -2.13
CA PRO A 137 -23.73 -11.24 -2.58
C PRO A 137 -23.50 -10.82 -4.04
N GLU A 138 -24.54 -10.79 -4.88
CA GLU A 138 -24.40 -10.39 -6.29
C GLU A 138 -24.27 -8.87 -6.47
N THR A 139 -24.64 -8.09 -5.45
CA THR A 139 -24.49 -6.63 -5.43
C THR A 139 -23.52 -6.15 -4.33
N THR A 140 -22.77 -7.09 -3.75
CA THR A 140 -21.83 -6.81 -2.66
C THR A 140 -20.39 -7.07 -3.11
N HIS A 141 -19.46 -6.22 -2.66
CA HIS A 141 -18.05 -6.41 -2.88
C HIS A 141 -17.23 -6.05 -1.61
N LEU A 142 -16.07 -6.67 -1.48
CA LEU A 142 -15.09 -6.37 -0.43
C LEU A 142 -14.23 -5.18 -0.85
N VAL A 143 -14.05 -4.22 0.04
CA VAL A 143 -13.14 -3.07 -0.12
C VAL A 143 -12.00 -3.22 0.90
N PRO A 144 -10.85 -3.76 0.51
CA PRO A 144 -9.70 -3.92 1.39
C PRO A 144 -8.82 -2.68 1.37
N PHE A 145 -7.88 -2.58 2.32
CA PHE A 145 -6.74 -1.67 2.22
C PHE A 145 -5.68 -2.20 1.24
N ALA A 146 -5.38 -3.50 1.33
CA ALA A 146 -4.52 -4.22 0.41
C ALA A 146 -5.10 -5.61 0.17
N THR A 147 -4.86 -6.20 -1.00
CA THR A 147 -5.32 -7.56 -1.30
C THR A 147 -4.17 -8.53 -1.10
N THR A 148 -4.25 -9.30 -0.03
CA THR A 148 -3.35 -10.41 0.29
C THR A 148 -4.12 -11.74 0.23
N ASP A 149 -3.45 -12.84 0.54
CA ASP A 149 -4.10 -14.15 0.67
C ASP A 149 -5.19 -14.16 1.77
N LEU A 150 -5.09 -13.27 2.76
CA LEU A 150 -6.10 -13.13 3.82
C LEU A 150 -7.39 -12.52 3.27
N GLU A 151 -7.30 -11.41 2.53
CA GLU A 151 -8.46 -10.77 1.92
C GLU A 151 -9.07 -11.64 0.82
N GLN A 152 -8.23 -12.38 0.08
CA GLN A 152 -8.69 -13.41 -0.85
C GLN A 152 -9.49 -14.50 -0.12
N GLY A 153 -8.95 -15.02 0.98
CA GLY A 153 -9.62 -16.03 1.81
C GLY A 153 -10.95 -15.53 2.35
N LEU A 154 -10.98 -14.28 2.83
CA LEU A 154 -12.19 -13.65 3.38
C LEU A 154 -13.26 -13.44 2.29
N ALA A 155 -12.87 -12.94 1.13
CA ALA A 155 -13.78 -12.75 0.00
C ALA A 155 -14.42 -14.09 -0.45
N VAL A 156 -13.63 -15.17 -0.51
CA VAL A 156 -14.13 -16.51 -0.80
C VAL A 156 -15.07 -17.00 0.30
N ALA A 157 -14.73 -16.77 1.58
CA ALA A 157 -15.57 -17.16 2.71
C ALA A 157 -16.91 -16.40 2.71
N LEU A 158 -16.92 -15.12 2.33
CA LEU A 158 -18.12 -14.30 2.24
C LEU A 158 -18.91 -14.51 0.93
N GLY A 159 -18.29 -15.10 -0.09
CA GLY A 159 -18.91 -15.33 -1.39
C GLY A 159 -18.99 -14.11 -2.30
N ILE A 160 -18.20 -13.06 -2.06
CA ILE A 160 -18.20 -11.77 -2.75
C ILE A 160 -16.87 -11.52 -3.47
N PRO A 161 -16.81 -10.70 -4.54
CA PRO A 161 -15.57 -10.26 -5.16
C PRO A 161 -14.86 -9.20 -4.32
N VAL A 162 -13.56 -8.98 -4.60
CA VAL A 162 -12.75 -7.92 -4.02
C VAL A 162 -12.68 -6.74 -4.99
N PHE A 163 -12.94 -5.54 -4.51
CA PHE A 163 -12.67 -4.31 -5.26
C PHE A 163 -11.19 -3.95 -5.18
N GLY A 164 -10.41 -4.62 -6.01
CA GLY A 164 -8.95 -4.49 -6.06
C GLY A 164 -8.34 -5.56 -6.96
N ALA A 165 -7.05 -5.42 -7.22
CA ALA A 165 -6.27 -6.44 -7.91
C ALA A 165 -6.15 -7.71 -7.07
N GLY A 166 -6.09 -8.87 -7.72
CA GLY A 166 -5.83 -10.13 -7.03
C GLY A 166 -4.40 -10.18 -6.44
N PRO A 167 -4.15 -11.03 -5.43
CA PRO A 167 -2.82 -11.13 -4.81
C PRO A 167 -1.72 -11.57 -5.78
N GLY A 168 -2.05 -12.21 -6.90
CA GLY A 168 -1.10 -12.56 -7.97
C GLY A 168 -0.39 -11.35 -8.59
N PHE A 169 -0.92 -10.14 -8.44
CA PHE A 169 -0.29 -8.90 -8.91
C PHE A 169 0.57 -8.22 -7.84
N ALA A 170 0.67 -8.78 -6.65
CA ALA A 170 1.42 -8.17 -5.54
C ALA A 170 2.91 -7.97 -5.87
N ASP A 171 3.49 -8.81 -6.73
CA ASP A 171 4.87 -8.67 -7.18
C ASP A 171 5.11 -7.41 -8.01
N LEU A 172 4.13 -6.98 -8.82
CA LEU A 172 4.22 -5.76 -9.61
C LEU A 172 4.29 -4.49 -8.75
N THR A 173 3.88 -4.56 -7.49
CA THR A 173 3.94 -3.44 -6.54
C THR A 173 5.27 -3.35 -5.80
N THR A 174 6.17 -4.32 -5.98
CA THR A 174 7.53 -4.26 -5.47
C THR A 174 8.39 -3.32 -6.31
N ARG A 175 9.53 -2.89 -5.79
CA ARG A 175 10.46 -2.04 -6.56
C ARG A 175 10.99 -2.77 -7.78
N SER A 176 11.46 -3.99 -7.62
CA SER A 176 11.93 -4.82 -8.74
C SER A 176 10.81 -5.13 -9.74
N GLY A 177 9.59 -5.43 -9.26
CA GLY A 177 8.44 -5.65 -10.12
C GLY A 177 8.07 -4.43 -10.95
N SER A 178 7.99 -3.24 -10.32
CA SER A 178 7.74 -1.98 -11.03
C SER A 178 8.84 -1.66 -12.04
N ARG A 179 10.10 -1.89 -11.68
CA ARG A 179 11.25 -1.66 -12.57
C ARG A 179 11.22 -2.59 -13.77
N ARG A 180 10.77 -3.84 -13.59
CA ARG A 180 10.56 -4.79 -14.70
C ARG A 180 9.51 -4.27 -15.67
N VAL A 181 8.35 -3.83 -15.18
CA VAL A 181 7.30 -3.22 -16.01
C VAL A 181 7.84 -1.99 -16.76
N PHE A 182 8.58 -1.10 -16.09
CA PHE A 182 9.19 0.05 -16.74
C PHE A 182 10.19 -0.34 -17.84
N ALA A 183 10.90 -1.49 -17.66
CA ALA A 183 11.79 -2.00 -18.69
C ALA A 183 11.03 -2.53 -19.91
N GLU A 184 9.96 -3.29 -19.68
CA GLU A 184 9.10 -3.87 -20.70
C GLU A 184 8.40 -2.79 -21.53
N GLU A 185 8.00 -1.69 -20.88
CA GLU A 185 7.32 -0.55 -21.51
C GLU A 185 8.28 0.58 -21.94
N GLU A 186 9.59 0.34 -21.94
CA GLU A 186 10.64 1.30 -22.33
C GLU A 186 10.61 2.63 -21.57
N VAL A 187 10.06 2.64 -20.35
CA VAL A 187 10.00 3.82 -19.48
C VAL A 187 11.36 4.04 -18.80
N GLY A 188 11.88 5.26 -18.93
CA GLY A 188 13.14 5.67 -18.32
C GLY A 188 13.13 5.52 -16.78
N ARG A 189 14.14 4.85 -16.23
CA ARG A 189 14.30 4.61 -14.80
C ARG A 189 15.74 4.85 -14.35
N PRO A 190 15.98 5.11 -13.04
CA PRO A 190 17.34 5.17 -12.50
C PRO A 190 18.07 3.83 -12.65
N ASP A 191 19.41 3.87 -12.79
CA ASP A 191 20.22 2.66 -12.73
C ASP A 191 20.14 2.04 -11.35
N ALA A 192 20.01 0.72 -11.31
CA ALA A 192 19.92 0.00 -10.03
C ALA A 192 20.37 -1.45 -10.17
N ILE A 193 20.65 -2.06 -9.02
CA ILE A 193 20.92 -3.48 -8.86
C ILE A 193 19.91 -4.04 -7.88
N GLU A 194 19.20 -5.05 -8.32
CA GLU A 194 18.10 -5.72 -7.64
C GLU A 194 18.58 -7.00 -6.90
N GLY A 195 17.71 -7.62 -6.11
CA GLY A 195 18.00 -8.91 -5.47
C GLY A 195 18.94 -8.83 -4.27
N ILE A 196 19.04 -7.68 -3.63
CA ILE A 196 19.86 -7.47 -2.44
C ILE A 196 19.24 -8.19 -1.24
N ARG A 197 20.02 -9.03 -0.56
CA ARG A 197 19.58 -9.81 0.60
C ARG A 197 20.50 -9.65 1.82
N SER A 198 21.68 -9.04 1.63
CA SER A 198 22.68 -8.88 2.69
C SER A 198 23.46 -7.57 2.54
N PRO A 199 24.16 -7.12 3.63
CA PRO A 199 25.11 -6.01 3.51
C PRO A 199 26.17 -6.24 2.44
N ALA A 200 26.68 -7.48 2.31
CA ALA A 200 27.70 -7.81 1.33
C ALA A 200 27.18 -7.66 -0.12
N ASP A 201 25.93 -8.04 -0.37
CA ASP A 201 25.31 -7.83 -1.70
C ASP A 201 25.20 -6.34 -2.02
N ALA A 202 24.75 -5.54 -1.04
CA ALA A 202 24.63 -4.10 -1.22
C ALA A 202 25.98 -3.43 -1.50
N MET A 203 27.03 -3.82 -0.77
CA MET A 203 28.37 -3.26 -1.00
C MET A 203 28.89 -3.61 -2.40
N ARG A 204 28.71 -4.82 -2.86
CA ARG A 204 29.04 -5.24 -4.24
C ARG A 204 28.26 -4.44 -5.28
N ALA A 205 26.95 -4.28 -5.05
CA ALA A 205 26.08 -3.50 -5.93
C ALA A 205 26.49 -2.03 -6.02
N ILE A 206 26.91 -1.43 -4.89
CA ILE A 206 27.41 -0.05 -4.88
C ILE A 206 28.69 0.09 -5.72
N LEU A 207 29.64 -0.83 -5.57
CA LEU A 207 30.88 -0.82 -6.35
C LEU A 207 30.60 -1.00 -7.84
N GLU A 208 29.70 -1.89 -8.18
CA GLU A 208 29.29 -2.12 -9.57
C GLU A 208 28.62 -0.87 -10.17
N LEU A 209 27.71 -0.20 -9.45
CA LEU A 209 27.07 1.03 -9.93
C LEU A 209 28.10 2.16 -10.10
N ARG A 210 29.08 2.27 -9.23
CA ARG A 210 30.17 3.24 -9.40
C ARG A 210 31.02 2.97 -10.62
N GLY A 211 31.28 1.70 -10.94
CA GLY A 211 31.98 1.32 -12.17
C GLY A 211 31.20 1.70 -13.42
N ARG A 212 29.88 1.66 -13.36
CA ARG A 212 28.98 2.08 -14.47
C ARG A 212 28.82 3.59 -14.55
N ILE A 213 28.80 4.30 -13.41
CA ILE A 213 28.54 5.74 -13.29
C ILE A 213 29.71 6.41 -12.58
N PRO A 214 30.73 6.86 -13.31
CA PRO A 214 31.86 7.58 -12.72
C PRO A 214 31.39 8.82 -11.97
N GLY A 215 31.95 9.03 -10.77
CA GLY A 215 31.59 10.20 -9.94
C GLY A 215 30.24 10.12 -9.24
N LEU A 216 29.57 8.95 -9.21
CA LEU A 216 28.31 8.74 -8.49
C LEU A 216 28.44 9.21 -7.02
N PRO A 217 27.73 10.29 -6.58
CA PRO A 217 27.95 10.89 -5.29
C PRO A 217 27.17 10.23 -4.15
N LEU A 218 26.12 9.49 -4.47
CA LEU A 218 25.30 8.76 -3.50
C LEU A 218 24.50 7.62 -4.13
N VAL A 219 24.14 6.66 -3.32
CA VAL A 219 23.17 5.61 -3.67
C VAL A 219 22.07 5.52 -2.59
N ARG A 220 20.95 4.90 -2.95
CA ARG A 220 19.90 4.50 -2.02
C ARG A 220 19.80 2.99 -1.98
N ILE A 221 19.67 2.43 -0.78
CA ILE A 221 19.30 1.04 -0.56
C ILE A 221 17.85 1.06 -0.10
N GLU A 222 16.96 0.58 -0.94
CA GLU A 222 15.52 0.68 -0.75
C GLU A 222 14.93 -0.73 -0.61
N LEU A 223 14.11 -0.96 0.43
CA LEU A 223 13.40 -2.23 0.58
C LEU A 223 12.45 -2.48 -0.59
N GLU A 224 12.23 -3.74 -0.94
CA GLU A 224 11.29 -4.11 -2.02
C GLU A 224 9.89 -3.57 -1.79
N ARG A 225 9.46 -3.49 -0.53
CA ARG A 225 8.15 -2.97 -0.13
C ARG A 225 8.30 -1.92 0.97
N GLY A 226 7.39 -0.97 1.01
CA GLY A 226 7.34 0.03 2.05
C GLY A 226 7.43 1.47 1.53
N ASP A 227 7.25 2.41 2.46
CA ASP A 227 7.31 3.84 2.17
C ASP A 227 8.76 4.25 1.81
N PRO A 228 9.00 4.85 0.63
CA PRO A 228 10.31 5.35 0.24
C PRO A 228 10.93 6.33 1.25
N ARG A 229 10.10 6.98 2.06
CA ARG A 229 10.54 7.95 3.07
C ARG A 229 11.04 7.29 4.35
N ARG A 230 10.58 6.08 4.65
CA ARG A 230 10.86 5.36 5.91
C ARG A 230 11.62 4.06 5.73
N GLY A 231 11.71 3.54 4.51
CA GLY A 231 12.28 2.22 4.23
C GLY A 231 13.63 2.22 3.53
N GLY A 232 14.23 3.40 3.27
CA GLY A 232 15.46 3.51 2.51
C GLY A 232 16.65 3.98 3.33
N LEU A 233 17.84 3.55 2.93
CA LEU A 233 19.12 3.95 3.47
C LEU A 233 19.91 4.71 2.39
N ARG A 234 20.36 5.91 2.70
CA ARG A 234 21.25 6.71 1.82
C ARG A 234 22.70 6.48 2.18
N VAL A 235 23.53 6.19 1.19
CA VAL A 235 24.98 6.01 1.33
C VAL A 235 25.69 7.06 0.49
N GLY A 236 26.31 8.05 1.12
CA GLY A 236 27.09 9.08 0.45
C GLY A 236 28.42 8.53 -0.06
N LEU A 237 28.80 8.88 -1.30
CA LEU A 237 29.97 8.36 -1.99
C LEU A 237 30.92 9.48 -2.48
N ALA A 238 30.62 10.75 -2.19
CA ALA A 238 31.35 11.89 -2.73
C ALA A 238 32.88 11.79 -2.52
N ASP A 239 33.30 11.43 -1.29
CA ASP A 239 34.74 11.33 -0.94
C ASP A 239 35.21 9.87 -0.83
N PHE A 240 34.46 8.94 -1.42
CA PHE A 240 34.81 7.53 -1.39
C PHE A 240 35.89 7.23 -2.42
N VAL A 241 37.05 6.78 -1.96
CA VAL A 241 38.14 6.29 -2.80
C VAL A 241 38.06 4.76 -2.84
N GLU A 242 38.01 4.21 -4.02
CA GLU A 242 37.98 2.76 -4.18
C GLU A 242 39.39 2.18 -3.95
N THR A 243 39.62 1.68 -2.73
CA THR A 243 40.86 1.03 -2.33
C THR A 243 40.91 -0.45 -2.73
N GLY A 244 39.76 -0.97 -3.21
CA GLY A 244 39.62 -2.38 -3.63
C GLY A 244 39.30 -3.35 -2.49
N GLY A 245 38.63 -4.45 -2.84
CA GLY A 245 38.42 -5.60 -1.96
C GLY A 245 37.67 -5.32 -0.63
N LEU A 246 38.19 -5.92 0.44
CA LEU A 246 37.54 -5.92 1.76
C LEU A 246 37.53 -4.54 2.43
N GLU A 247 38.54 -3.71 2.16
CA GLU A 247 38.67 -2.37 2.74
C GLU A 247 37.58 -1.43 2.20
N ALA A 248 37.35 -1.42 0.90
CA ALA A 248 36.27 -0.68 0.28
C ALA A 248 34.90 -1.09 0.84
N ALA A 249 34.67 -2.39 1.02
CA ALA A 249 33.43 -2.90 1.59
C ALA A 249 33.22 -2.44 3.04
N ARG A 250 34.26 -2.44 3.86
CA ARG A 250 34.20 -1.95 5.26
C ARG A 250 33.89 -0.45 5.33
N GLU A 251 34.50 0.34 4.47
CA GLU A 251 34.22 1.78 4.43
C GLU A 251 32.79 2.07 4.01
N LEU A 252 32.28 1.40 2.97
CA LEU A 252 30.88 1.52 2.54
C LEU A 252 29.91 1.10 3.65
N GLU A 253 30.20 0.02 4.36
CA GLU A 253 29.41 -0.40 5.52
C GLU A 253 29.39 0.68 6.61
N ALA A 254 30.54 1.29 6.92
CA ALA A 254 30.62 2.38 7.91
C ALA A 254 29.79 3.59 7.48
N ARG A 255 29.81 3.96 6.20
CA ARG A 255 28.98 5.03 5.62
C ARG A 255 27.49 4.70 5.69
N ALA A 256 27.12 3.48 5.38
CA ALA A 256 25.75 2.98 5.49
C ALA A 256 25.24 3.02 6.95
N ARG A 257 26.05 2.56 7.91
CA ARG A 257 25.73 2.66 9.35
C ARG A 257 25.50 4.10 9.80
N LYS A 258 26.33 5.04 9.32
CA LYS A 258 26.15 6.47 9.58
C LYS A 258 24.81 7.00 9.06
N GLY A 259 24.37 6.52 7.91
CA GLY A 259 23.05 6.86 7.33
C GLY A 259 21.87 6.45 8.22
N LEU A 260 22.00 5.39 9.01
CA LEU A 260 20.98 4.92 9.96
C LEU A 260 21.15 5.44 11.39
N ALA A 261 22.20 6.19 11.69
CA ALA A 261 22.50 6.60 13.06
C ALA A 261 21.36 7.40 13.74
N ARG A 262 20.57 8.13 12.97
CA ARG A 262 19.41 8.91 13.46
C ARG A 262 18.18 8.05 13.76
N SER A 263 18.16 6.80 13.35
CA SER A 263 17.00 5.88 13.50
C SER A 263 17.04 5.08 14.82
N GLY A 264 17.98 5.42 15.72
CA GLY A 264 18.08 4.86 17.06
C GLY A 264 18.88 3.55 17.14
N ALA A 265 19.03 3.04 18.37
CA ALA A 265 19.77 1.82 18.64
C ALA A 265 19.17 0.60 17.91
N GLY A 266 20.00 -0.30 17.39
CA GLY A 266 19.58 -1.50 16.67
C GLY A 266 18.98 -1.25 15.27
N ALA A 267 18.99 -0.01 14.76
CA ALA A 267 18.42 0.32 13.45
C ALA A 267 19.12 -0.44 12.31
N TRP A 268 20.42 -0.66 12.42
CA TRP A 268 21.19 -1.43 11.46
C TRP A 268 20.72 -2.88 11.36
N GLU A 269 20.61 -3.54 12.48
CA GLU A 269 20.20 -4.94 12.59
C GLU A 269 18.75 -5.10 12.08
N ARG A 270 17.85 -4.23 12.51
CA ARG A 270 16.45 -4.23 12.05
C ARG A 270 16.35 -4.01 10.54
N PHE A 271 17.08 -3.06 10.00
CA PHE A 271 17.07 -2.78 8.56
C PHE A 271 17.53 -4.00 7.76
N TRP A 272 18.67 -4.61 8.12
CA TRP A 272 19.20 -5.76 7.40
C TRP A 272 18.40 -7.04 7.61
N GLN A 273 17.72 -7.18 8.74
CA GLN A 273 16.77 -8.26 8.97
C GLN A 273 15.58 -8.16 8.00
N ARG A 274 15.10 -6.95 7.75
CA ARG A 274 14.09 -6.69 6.73
C ARG A 274 14.62 -6.92 5.32
N VAL A 275 15.81 -6.45 5.00
CA VAL A 275 16.44 -6.73 3.70
C VAL A 275 16.56 -8.23 3.44
N ALA A 276 16.96 -9.01 4.44
CA ALA A 276 17.07 -10.46 4.32
C ALA A 276 15.72 -11.12 4.02
N SER A 277 14.64 -10.68 4.65
CA SER A 277 13.30 -11.25 4.51
C SER A 277 12.56 -10.73 3.26
N GLU A 278 12.57 -9.41 3.03
CA GLU A 278 11.77 -8.76 1.99
C GLU A 278 12.57 -8.59 0.67
N GLY A 279 13.89 -8.42 0.76
CA GLY A 279 14.75 -7.97 -0.33
C GLY A 279 14.90 -6.46 -0.40
N ALA A 280 15.87 -6.03 -1.19
CA ALA A 280 16.11 -4.60 -1.45
C ALA A 280 16.68 -4.38 -2.86
N VAL A 281 16.71 -3.11 -3.25
CA VAL A 281 17.32 -2.61 -4.48
C VAL A 281 18.33 -1.53 -4.11
N VAL A 282 19.51 -1.56 -4.70
CA VAL A 282 20.47 -0.44 -4.63
C VAL A 282 20.28 0.40 -5.87
N GLU A 283 19.91 1.67 -5.68
CA GLU A 283 19.58 2.59 -6.77
C GLU A 283 20.51 3.79 -6.80
N ALA A 284 20.94 4.18 -7.98
CA ALA A 284 21.65 5.41 -8.28
C ALA A 284 20.64 6.52 -8.62
N PRO A 285 20.30 7.43 -7.70
CA PRO A 285 19.32 8.48 -7.98
C PRO A 285 19.90 9.45 -9.02
N ARG A 286 19.05 9.91 -9.94
CA ARG A 286 19.40 11.01 -10.84
C ARG A 286 19.45 12.31 -10.04
N LEU A 287 20.62 12.93 -10.00
CA LEU A 287 20.79 14.25 -9.42
C LEU A 287 20.61 15.28 -10.53
N LEU A 288 19.53 16.02 -10.47
CA LEU A 288 19.23 17.11 -11.39
C LEU A 288 19.34 18.43 -10.65
N GLU A 289 19.88 19.44 -11.28
CA GLU A 289 19.95 20.80 -10.70
C GLU A 289 18.55 21.37 -10.48
N GLU A 290 17.67 21.14 -11.45
CA GLU A 290 16.25 21.42 -11.31
C GLU A 290 15.45 20.13 -11.47
N HIS A 291 14.57 19.85 -10.50
CA HIS A 291 13.65 18.73 -10.60
C HIS A 291 12.26 19.14 -10.12
N ARG A 292 11.27 18.64 -10.82
CA ARG A 292 9.87 18.70 -10.39
C ARG A 292 9.41 17.30 -10.03
N SER A 293 8.70 17.18 -8.92
CA SER A 293 8.12 15.92 -8.49
C SER A 293 6.63 15.94 -8.78
N VAL A 294 6.24 15.33 -9.88
CA VAL A 294 4.81 15.15 -10.24
C VAL A 294 4.33 13.79 -9.78
N SER A 295 3.06 13.71 -9.36
CA SER A 295 2.37 12.46 -9.15
C SER A 295 1.07 12.43 -9.95
N VAL A 296 0.74 11.25 -10.47
CA VAL A 296 -0.49 10.98 -11.19
C VAL A 296 -1.25 9.90 -10.43
N GLU A 297 -2.51 10.16 -10.11
CA GLU A 297 -3.42 9.15 -9.57
C GLU A 297 -4.17 8.52 -10.73
N MET A 298 -4.04 7.20 -10.85
CA MET A 298 -4.67 6.42 -11.91
C MET A 298 -5.49 5.29 -11.31
N ARG A 299 -6.56 4.94 -11.99
CA ARG A 299 -7.40 3.79 -11.66
C ARG A 299 -7.50 2.86 -12.86
N ILE A 300 -7.26 1.57 -12.62
CA ILE A 300 -7.61 0.53 -13.57
C ILE A 300 -8.98 -0.01 -13.16
N THR A 301 -9.96 0.15 -14.02
CA THR A 301 -11.33 -0.30 -13.76
C THR A 301 -11.42 -1.83 -13.90
N PRO A 302 -12.41 -2.49 -13.28
CA PRO A 302 -12.61 -3.94 -13.45
C PRO A 302 -12.77 -4.42 -14.90
N PRO A 303 -13.35 -3.63 -15.84
CA PRO A 303 -13.32 -3.95 -17.27
C PRO A 303 -11.98 -3.72 -17.97
N GLY A 304 -10.96 -3.17 -17.28
CA GLY A 304 -9.61 -2.95 -17.81
C GLY A 304 -9.34 -1.55 -18.38
N ALA A 305 -10.28 -0.62 -18.29
CA ALA A 305 -10.04 0.77 -18.69
C ALA A 305 -9.11 1.46 -17.69
N VAL A 306 -8.14 2.22 -18.20
CA VAL A 306 -7.24 3.05 -17.40
C VAL A 306 -7.76 4.48 -17.38
N GLU A 307 -7.95 5.03 -16.18
CA GLU A 307 -8.49 6.36 -15.97
C GLU A 307 -7.52 7.19 -15.14
N VAL A 308 -7.14 8.37 -15.62
CA VAL A 308 -6.42 9.36 -14.82
C VAL A 308 -7.43 10.09 -13.94
N GLN A 309 -7.24 10.00 -12.63
CA GLN A 309 -8.14 10.62 -11.64
C GLN A 309 -7.69 12.02 -11.28
N ALA A 310 -6.40 12.22 -11.07
CA ALA A 310 -5.81 13.50 -10.69
C ALA A 310 -4.31 13.54 -11.00
N THR A 311 -3.80 14.76 -11.16
CA THR A 311 -2.37 15.05 -11.22
C THR A 311 -2.02 16.06 -10.12
N HIS A 312 -0.84 15.88 -9.51
CA HIS A 312 -0.40 16.72 -8.41
C HIS A 312 1.08 17.06 -8.54
N ASP A 313 1.45 18.30 -8.22
CA ASP A 313 2.83 18.70 -7.98
C ASP A 313 3.18 18.47 -6.52
N ARG A 314 4.37 17.94 -6.28
CA ARG A 314 4.95 17.80 -4.95
C ARG A 314 6.10 18.78 -4.79
N PRO A 315 6.22 19.46 -3.63
CA PRO A 315 7.38 20.29 -3.37
C PRO A 315 8.67 19.47 -3.47
N SER A 316 9.66 20.00 -4.15
CA SER A 316 10.95 19.35 -4.36
C SER A 316 11.83 19.33 -3.09
N HIS A 317 11.48 20.09 -2.06
CA HIS A 317 12.27 20.24 -0.83
C HIS A 317 11.45 19.88 0.41
N GLY A 318 12.05 19.13 1.31
CA GLY A 318 11.52 18.80 2.64
C GLY A 318 10.66 17.53 2.70
N ASP A 319 10.23 17.20 3.93
CA ASP A 319 9.27 16.11 4.23
C ASP A 319 7.83 16.52 3.88
N ALA A 320 7.61 16.98 2.65
CA ALA A 320 6.29 17.42 2.25
C ALA A 320 5.31 16.23 2.25
N SER A 321 4.43 16.21 3.23
CA SER A 321 3.31 15.28 3.32
C SER A 321 2.09 15.74 2.50
N TRP A 322 2.22 16.82 1.74
CA TRP A 322 1.16 17.47 1.01
C TRP A 322 1.55 17.65 -0.47
N SER A 323 0.54 17.70 -1.30
CA SER A 323 0.66 17.92 -2.73
C SER A 323 -0.41 18.92 -3.18
N PHE A 324 -0.16 19.66 -4.25
CA PHE A 324 -1.13 20.56 -4.86
C PHE A 324 -1.66 19.94 -6.16
N PRO A 325 -2.90 20.27 -6.57
CA PRO A 325 -3.33 20.00 -7.94
C PRO A 325 -2.29 20.56 -8.91
N ALA A 326 -1.88 19.76 -9.88
CA ALA A 326 -0.94 20.22 -10.90
C ALA A 326 -1.61 21.29 -11.77
N ASP A 327 -0.81 22.23 -12.24
CA ASP A 327 -1.24 23.20 -13.26
C ASP A 327 -1.75 22.41 -14.49
N PRO A 328 -2.88 22.79 -15.11
CA PRO A 328 -3.39 22.19 -16.34
C PRO A 328 -2.36 22.09 -17.48
N ALA A 329 -1.28 22.87 -17.43
CA ALA A 329 -0.18 22.78 -18.37
C ALA A 329 0.59 21.43 -18.35
N TYR A 330 0.34 20.59 -17.32
CA TYR A 330 0.96 19.24 -17.18
C TYR A 330 -0.01 18.09 -17.41
N ALA A 331 -1.27 18.39 -17.73
CA ALA A 331 -2.29 17.37 -17.99
C ALA A 331 -2.25 16.89 -19.45
#